data_5d6416f335be9a36f422eb5ca3e85123
#
_entry.id   5d6416f335be9a36f422eb5ca3e85123
#
_cell.length_a   1.000
_cell.length_b   1.000
_cell.length_c   1.000
_cell.angle_alpha   90.00
_cell.angle_beta   90.00
_cell.angle_gamma   90.00
#
_symmetry.space_group_name_H-M   'P 1'
#
loop_
_entity.id
_entity.type
_entity.pdbx_description
1 polymer ?
#
loop_
_entity_poly.entity_id
_entity_poly.type
_entity_poly.pdbx_seq_one_letter_code
_entity_poly.pdbx_strand_id
1 'polypeptide(L)'
;MAHPNPVLVLGGRSEIGLEVAERLVRAGARTVVLAARRSHDLAGETARLTALGADVETAEFDADDVGAHEGFLAGVVARHGAVDAVVAFGVLGDQARAEHDVAHALAVVHTDFVAQVSVLSHLANLLRPLRAGRVVVFSSIAGARVRRANYVYGSAKAGLDGFASGLADALHGSGVRLLLVRPGFVVGRMTTGMSPAPLASTPAQVADAVAAALAAGRGEVWVPGTLRALAAAMAVTPRPVWRRAPR
;
A
#
# COMPACT_ATOMS: atom_id res chain seq x y z
N MET A 1 0.97 -5.34 28.12
CA MET A 1 0.63 -5.21 26.69
C MET A 1 1.94 -5.33 25.93
N ALA A 2 2.01 -6.14 24.87
CA ALA A 2 3.22 -6.19 24.04
C ALA A 2 3.48 -4.78 23.47
N HIS A 3 4.74 -4.33 23.49
CA HIS A 3 5.11 -3.10 22.82
C HIS A 3 4.72 -3.20 21.35
N PRO A 4 4.14 -2.15 20.74
CA PRO A 4 3.85 -2.16 19.32
C PRO A 4 5.17 -2.33 18.53
N ASN A 5 5.10 -3.08 17.43
CA ASN A 5 6.27 -3.28 16.58
C ASN A 5 6.77 -1.96 16.00
N PRO A 6 8.07 -1.85 15.67
CA PRO A 6 8.58 -0.79 14.80
C PRO A 6 7.80 -0.71 13.49
N VAL A 7 7.60 0.48 12.97
CA VAL A 7 6.87 0.72 11.73
C VAL A 7 7.86 0.87 10.58
N LEU A 8 7.73 0.05 9.54
CA LEU A 8 8.48 0.18 8.29
C LEU A 8 7.56 0.76 7.22
N VAL A 9 7.87 1.95 6.71
CA VAL A 9 7.12 2.58 5.61
C VAL A 9 7.92 2.46 4.32
N LEU A 10 7.51 1.57 3.44
CA LEU A 10 8.05 1.45 2.09
C LEU A 10 7.31 2.42 1.17
N GLY A 11 8.00 3.44 0.70
CA GLY A 11 7.42 4.63 0.10
C GLY A 11 7.27 5.77 1.11
N GLY A 12 8.35 6.13 1.83
CA GLY A 12 8.39 7.11 2.92
C GLY A 12 7.86 8.50 2.55
N ARG A 13 7.73 8.82 1.26
CA ARG A 13 7.11 10.06 0.76
C ARG A 13 5.61 9.92 0.46
N SER A 14 5.02 8.74 0.65
CA SER A 14 3.60 8.52 0.43
C SER A 14 2.76 9.27 1.46
N GLU A 15 1.83 10.11 0.99
CA GLU A 15 0.92 10.84 1.88
C GLU A 15 0.07 9.87 2.72
N ILE A 16 -0.42 8.80 2.12
CA ILE A 16 -1.18 7.77 2.84
C ILE A 16 -0.26 7.02 3.81
N GLY A 17 0.93 6.63 3.36
CA GLY A 17 1.91 5.92 4.19
C GLY A 17 2.31 6.70 5.42
N LEU A 18 2.57 8.00 5.25
CA LEU A 18 2.93 8.91 6.36
C LEU A 18 1.77 9.09 7.35
N GLU A 19 0.55 9.32 6.85
CA GLU A 19 -0.64 9.41 7.69
C GLU A 19 -0.90 8.12 8.49
N VAL A 20 -0.67 6.94 7.88
CA VAL A 20 -0.77 5.66 8.61
C VAL A 20 0.30 5.56 9.68
N ALA A 21 1.56 5.91 9.36
CA ALA A 21 2.65 5.90 10.33
C ALA A 21 2.34 6.80 11.55
N GLU A 22 1.79 7.99 11.33
CA GLU A 22 1.37 8.87 12.43
C GLU A 22 0.32 8.23 13.34
N ARG A 23 -0.69 7.52 12.78
CA ARG A 23 -1.69 6.80 13.60
C ARG A 23 -1.05 5.70 14.41
N LEU A 24 -0.08 4.97 13.83
CA LEU A 24 0.64 3.92 14.54
C LEU A 24 1.55 4.49 15.64
N VAL A 25 2.20 5.63 15.41
CA VAL A 25 2.97 6.35 16.46
C VAL A 25 2.04 6.79 17.59
N ARG A 26 0.90 7.41 17.29
CA ARG A 26 -0.10 7.79 18.31
C ARG A 26 -0.68 6.57 19.04
N ALA A 27 -0.69 5.40 18.41
CA ALA A 27 -1.07 4.13 19.03
C ALA A 27 0.06 3.47 19.82
N GLY A 28 1.25 4.11 19.92
CA GLY A 28 2.35 3.72 20.78
C GLY A 28 3.59 3.17 20.08
N ALA A 29 3.64 3.12 18.75
CA ALA A 29 4.87 2.77 18.03
C ALA A 29 5.96 3.82 18.33
N ARG A 30 7.17 3.37 18.66
CA ARG A 30 8.26 4.25 19.05
C ARG A 30 9.28 4.46 17.94
N THR A 31 9.49 3.47 17.12
CA THR A 31 10.48 3.50 16.03
C THR A 31 9.76 3.46 14.68
N VAL A 32 10.17 4.33 13.77
CA VAL A 32 9.69 4.36 12.39
C VAL A 32 10.88 4.37 11.44
N VAL A 33 10.91 3.41 10.52
CA VAL A 33 11.86 3.40 9.41
C VAL A 33 11.14 3.92 8.16
N LEU A 34 11.54 5.09 7.67
CA LEU A 34 11.06 5.68 6.43
C LEU A 34 11.97 5.28 5.27
N ALA A 35 11.49 4.42 4.39
CA ALA A 35 12.26 3.91 3.26
C ALA A 35 11.77 4.51 1.94
N ALA A 36 12.66 5.17 1.19
CA ALA A 36 12.35 5.82 -0.08
C ALA A 36 13.59 5.99 -0.94
N ARG A 37 13.40 6.15 -2.24
CA ARG A 37 14.44 6.67 -3.13
C ARG A 37 14.81 8.09 -2.68
N ARG A 38 16.08 8.45 -2.62
CA ARG A 38 16.56 9.73 -2.10
C ARG A 38 16.07 9.96 -0.66
N SER A 39 16.47 9.05 0.22
CA SER A 39 16.10 9.09 1.65
C SER A 39 16.53 10.38 2.35
N HIS A 40 17.54 11.09 1.82
CA HIS A 40 17.98 12.40 2.29
C HIS A 40 16.93 13.51 2.11
N ASP A 41 15.94 13.32 1.22
CA ASP A 41 14.86 14.29 1.00
C ASP A 41 13.69 14.14 2.02
N LEU A 42 13.81 13.25 3.01
CA LEU A 42 12.73 12.94 3.97
C LEU A 42 12.71 13.82 5.22
N ALA A 43 13.41 14.95 5.21
CA ALA A 43 13.52 15.81 6.40
C ALA A 43 12.16 16.29 6.94
N GLY A 44 11.22 16.64 6.06
CA GLY A 44 9.86 17.07 6.43
C GLY A 44 9.03 15.93 7.05
N GLU A 45 9.07 14.75 6.44
CA GLU A 45 8.38 13.56 6.91
C GLU A 45 8.95 13.08 8.26
N THR A 46 10.27 13.11 8.39
CA THR A 46 10.99 12.81 9.65
C THR A 46 10.55 13.76 10.75
N ALA A 47 10.59 15.08 10.52
CA ALA A 47 10.19 16.08 11.49
C ALA A 47 8.75 15.89 11.99
N ARG A 48 7.82 15.55 11.10
CA ARG A 48 6.39 15.27 11.45
C ARG A 48 6.28 14.13 12.45
N LEU A 49 6.96 13.01 12.22
CA LEU A 49 6.90 11.83 13.08
C LEU A 49 7.66 12.02 14.38
N THR A 50 8.82 12.69 14.33
CA THR A 50 9.60 13.04 15.53
C THR A 50 8.82 13.97 16.46
N ALA A 51 8.05 14.92 15.91
CA ALA A 51 7.18 15.79 16.70
C ALA A 51 6.07 15.01 17.45
N LEU A 52 5.74 13.80 17.01
CA LEU A 52 4.83 12.88 17.70
C LEU A 52 5.55 11.98 18.72
N GLY A 53 6.86 12.12 18.88
CA GLY A 53 7.67 11.36 19.83
C GLY A 53 8.23 10.05 19.28
N ALA A 54 8.24 9.87 17.95
CA ALA A 54 8.89 8.72 17.33
C ALA A 54 10.40 8.95 17.14
N ASP A 55 11.16 7.87 17.28
CA ASP A 55 12.53 7.75 16.79
C ASP A 55 12.46 7.34 15.31
N VAL A 56 12.97 8.20 14.41
CA VAL A 56 12.80 8.06 12.97
C VAL A 56 14.13 7.79 12.29
N GLU A 57 14.25 6.65 11.67
CA GLU A 57 15.35 6.28 10.78
C GLU A 57 14.92 6.48 9.32
N THR A 58 15.84 6.96 8.48
CA THR A 58 15.64 7.01 7.03
C THR A 58 16.53 5.99 6.35
N ALA A 59 16.01 5.35 5.30
CA ALA A 59 16.75 4.34 4.55
C ALA A 59 16.50 4.48 3.05
N GLU A 60 17.55 4.25 2.26
CA GLU A 60 17.44 4.21 0.80
C GLU A 60 16.72 2.93 0.38
N PHE A 61 15.68 3.08 -0.43
CA PHE A 61 14.91 1.96 -0.94
C PHE A 61 14.32 2.31 -2.30
N ASP A 62 14.71 1.57 -3.32
CA ASP A 62 14.08 1.65 -4.64
C ASP A 62 13.14 0.44 -4.84
N ALA A 63 11.85 0.71 -4.97
CA ALA A 63 10.86 -0.32 -5.19
C ALA A 63 11.04 -1.05 -6.53
N ASP A 64 11.68 -0.42 -7.51
CA ASP A 64 11.88 -1.01 -8.83
C ASP A 64 13.16 -1.88 -8.91
N ASP A 65 14.05 -1.80 -7.91
CA ASP A 65 15.20 -2.70 -7.74
C ASP A 65 14.80 -3.94 -6.91
N VAL A 66 14.09 -4.87 -7.55
CA VAL A 66 13.63 -6.10 -6.90
C VAL A 66 14.76 -6.99 -6.39
N GLY A 67 15.95 -6.86 -6.96
CA GLY A 67 17.14 -7.62 -6.52
C GLY A 67 17.67 -7.16 -5.17
N ALA A 68 17.45 -5.92 -4.79
CA ALA A 68 17.87 -5.37 -3.51
C ALA A 68 16.85 -5.64 -2.36
N HIS A 69 15.62 -6.05 -2.66
CA HIS A 69 14.55 -6.16 -1.67
C HIS A 69 14.88 -7.12 -0.54
N GLU A 70 15.41 -8.31 -0.85
CA GLU A 70 15.72 -9.32 0.17
C GLU A 70 16.74 -8.78 1.18
N GLY A 71 17.86 -8.27 0.71
CA GLY A 71 18.93 -7.75 1.55
C GLY A 71 18.47 -6.57 2.41
N PHE A 72 17.70 -5.65 1.83
CA PHE A 72 17.14 -4.51 2.53
C PHE A 72 16.20 -4.94 3.66
N LEU A 73 15.21 -5.76 3.36
CA LEU A 73 14.19 -6.20 4.31
C LEU A 73 14.79 -7.10 5.41
N ALA A 74 15.72 -7.98 5.05
CA ALA A 74 16.44 -8.79 6.02
C ALA A 74 17.26 -7.91 6.99
N GLY A 75 17.92 -6.88 6.50
CA GLY A 75 18.65 -5.92 7.33
C GLY A 75 17.75 -5.17 8.30
N VAL A 76 16.57 -4.73 7.87
CA VAL A 76 15.57 -4.09 8.74
C VAL A 76 15.08 -5.06 9.82
N VAL A 77 14.68 -6.28 9.44
CA VAL A 77 14.18 -7.28 10.39
C VAL A 77 15.28 -7.76 11.36
N ALA A 78 16.52 -7.89 10.90
CA ALA A 78 17.64 -8.23 11.77
C ALA A 78 17.90 -7.18 12.86
N ARG A 79 17.71 -5.89 12.52
CA ARG A 79 17.93 -4.77 13.45
C ARG A 79 16.76 -4.56 14.41
N HIS A 80 15.55 -4.69 13.92
CA HIS A 80 14.34 -4.26 14.65
C HIS A 80 13.44 -5.42 15.10
N GLY A 81 13.71 -6.64 14.67
CA GLY A 81 12.81 -7.79 14.89
C GLY A 81 11.56 -7.70 14.00
N ALA A 82 10.45 -8.18 14.51
CA ALA A 82 9.17 -8.10 13.80
C ALA A 82 8.73 -6.64 13.60
N VAL A 83 8.28 -6.31 12.39
CA VAL A 83 7.85 -4.96 12.02
C VAL A 83 6.38 -4.92 11.59
N ASP A 84 5.78 -3.73 11.69
CA ASP A 84 4.54 -3.40 11.03
C ASP A 84 4.86 -2.66 9.73
N ALA A 85 4.83 -3.38 8.62
CA ALA A 85 5.19 -2.86 7.31
C ALA A 85 4.00 -2.19 6.62
N VAL A 86 4.17 -0.95 6.18
CA VAL A 86 3.22 -0.16 5.39
C VAL A 86 3.78 -0.06 3.97
N VAL A 87 3.27 -0.88 3.05
CA VAL A 87 3.75 -0.96 1.66
C VAL A 87 2.97 0.06 0.84
N ALA A 88 3.47 1.32 0.80
CA ALA A 88 2.75 2.49 0.31
C ALA A 88 3.37 3.13 -0.94
N PHE A 89 4.21 2.39 -1.67
CA PHE A 89 4.71 2.81 -2.97
C PHE A 89 3.78 2.37 -4.11
N GLY A 90 3.82 3.10 -5.21
CA GLY A 90 3.06 2.81 -6.42
C GLY A 90 3.02 4.03 -7.34
N VAL A 91 2.55 3.83 -8.55
CA VAL A 91 2.41 4.86 -9.57
C VAL A 91 1.06 4.73 -10.28
N LEU A 92 0.41 5.84 -10.59
CA LEU A 92 -0.83 5.80 -11.39
C LEU A 92 -0.52 5.53 -12.87
N GLY A 93 0.62 6.04 -13.34
CA GLY A 93 0.97 6.07 -14.74
C GLY A 93 0.07 7.03 -15.56
N ASP A 94 0.39 7.12 -16.85
CA ASP A 94 -0.41 7.82 -17.85
C ASP A 94 -1.02 6.77 -18.78
N GLN A 95 -2.35 6.59 -18.70
CA GLN A 95 -3.05 5.59 -19.50
C GLN A 95 -2.99 5.91 -20.99
N ALA A 96 -3.09 7.18 -21.39
CA ALA A 96 -3.02 7.56 -22.80
C ALA A 96 -1.63 7.26 -23.40
N ARG A 97 -0.58 7.53 -22.63
CA ARG A 97 0.78 7.15 -23.00
C ARG A 97 0.93 5.62 -23.05
N ALA A 98 0.44 4.90 -22.06
CA ALA A 98 0.57 3.44 -21.98
C ALA A 98 -0.14 2.69 -23.12
N GLU A 99 -1.11 3.31 -23.80
CA GLU A 99 -1.77 2.73 -24.98
C GLU A 99 -0.82 2.61 -26.18
N HIS A 100 0.27 3.40 -26.22
CA HIS A 100 1.20 3.47 -27.35
C HIS A 100 2.66 3.23 -26.95
N ASP A 101 2.97 3.30 -25.66
CA ASP A 101 4.32 3.10 -25.10
C ASP A 101 4.32 1.88 -24.19
N VAL A 102 4.74 0.74 -24.75
CA VAL A 102 4.81 -0.54 -24.01
C VAL A 102 5.78 -0.45 -22.82
N ALA A 103 6.89 0.28 -22.94
CA ALA A 103 7.84 0.43 -21.85
C ALA A 103 7.21 1.16 -20.66
N HIS A 104 6.41 2.21 -20.92
CA HIS A 104 5.65 2.90 -19.88
C HIS A 104 4.60 1.97 -19.22
N ALA A 105 3.87 1.20 -20.02
CA ALA A 105 2.89 0.24 -19.50
C ALA A 105 3.57 -0.81 -18.58
N LEU A 106 4.70 -1.37 -19.02
CA LEU A 106 5.47 -2.33 -18.24
C LEU A 106 6.04 -1.73 -16.97
N ALA A 107 6.51 -0.48 -16.98
CA ALA A 107 6.99 0.21 -15.77
C ALA A 107 5.88 0.35 -14.72
N VAL A 108 4.65 0.69 -15.11
CA VAL A 108 3.52 0.75 -14.17
C VAL A 108 3.23 -0.63 -13.59
N VAL A 109 3.18 -1.68 -14.41
CA VAL A 109 2.95 -3.06 -13.95
C VAL A 109 4.09 -3.52 -13.04
N HIS A 110 5.33 -3.17 -13.36
CA HIS A 110 6.50 -3.53 -12.54
C HIS A 110 6.37 -2.94 -11.14
N THR A 111 6.20 -1.63 -11.01
CA THR A 111 6.12 -0.96 -9.71
C THR A 111 4.88 -1.40 -8.91
N ASP A 112 3.70 -1.45 -9.56
CA ASP A 112 2.43 -1.66 -8.86
C ASP A 112 2.06 -3.13 -8.64
N PHE A 113 2.77 -4.06 -9.27
CA PHE A 113 2.54 -5.48 -9.09
C PHE A 113 3.82 -6.29 -8.83
N VAL A 114 4.80 -6.29 -9.73
CA VAL A 114 6.00 -7.14 -9.59
C VAL A 114 6.79 -6.78 -8.33
N ALA A 115 7.08 -5.51 -8.12
CA ALA A 115 7.78 -5.01 -6.94
C ALA A 115 7.00 -5.28 -5.65
N GLN A 116 5.66 -5.14 -5.69
CA GLN A 116 4.79 -5.45 -4.57
C GLN A 116 4.83 -6.94 -4.21
N VAL A 117 4.77 -7.84 -5.21
CA VAL A 117 4.89 -9.29 -5.02
C VAL A 117 6.23 -9.63 -4.36
N SER A 118 7.33 -9.06 -4.84
CA SER A 118 8.66 -9.27 -4.27
C SER A 118 8.71 -8.85 -2.79
N VAL A 119 8.34 -7.62 -2.48
CA VAL A 119 8.34 -7.10 -1.10
C VAL A 119 7.45 -7.93 -0.17
N LEU A 120 6.22 -8.23 -0.59
CA LEU A 120 5.28 -8.99 0.23
C LEU A 120 5.75 -10.41 0.50
N SER A 121 6.37 -11.05 -0.49
CA SER A 121 6.94 -12.40 -0.34
C SER A 121 8.10 -12.42 0.64
N HIS A 122 9.05 -11.48 0.52
CA HIS A 122 10.17 -11.37 1.45
C HIS A 122 9.70 -11.04 2.87
N LEU A 123 8.79 -10.09 3.05
CA LEU A 123 8.21 -9.78 4.36
C LEU A 123 7.53 -11.00 4.97
N ALA A 124 6.73 -11.74 4.21
CA ALA A 124 6.08 -12.96 4.70
C ALA A 124 7.10 -14.01 5.16
N ASN A 125 8.17 -14.23 4.40
CA ASN A 125 9.22 -15.19 4.73
C ASN A 125 10.01 -14.77 5.99
N LEU A 126 10.31 -13.49 6.14
CA LEU A 126 11.07 -12.96 7.27
C LEU A 126 10.24 -12.89 8.56
N LEU A 127 8.95 -12.55 8.47
CA LEU A 127 8.09 -12.38 9.65
C LEU A 127 7.49 -13.71 10.15
N ARG A 128 7.27 -14.67 9.28
CA ARG A 128 6.68 -15.99 9.64
C ARG A 128 7.43 -16.72 10.74
N PRO A 129 8.77 -16.83 10.73
CA PRO A 129 9.55 -17.47 11.82
C PRO A 129 9.41 -16.72 13.15
N LEU A 130 9.24 -15.38 13.10
CA LEU A 130 9.07 -14.52 14.27
C LEU A 130 7.66 -14.62 14.86
N ARG A 131 6.71 -15.21 14.14
CA ARG A 131 5.29 -15.32 14.50
C ARG A 131 4.65 -14.00 14.91
N ALA A 132 5.11 -12.89 14.35
CA ALA A 132 4.69 -11.53 14.69
C ALA A 132 4.87 -10.61 13.49
N GLY A 133 4.14 -9.51 13.49
CA GLY A 133 4.18 -8.47 12.45
C GLY A 133 2.86 -8.30 11.72
N ARG A 134 2.71 -7.11 11.16
CA ARG A 134 1.54 -6.73 10.34
C ARG A 134 2.03 -6.19 9.01
N VAL A 135 1.34 -6.49 7.94
CA VAL A 135 1.64 -5.95 6.60
C VAL A 135 0.41 -5.25 6.08
N VAL A 136 0.52 -3.96 5.81
CA VAL A 136 -0.54 -3.16 5.19
C VAL A 136 -0.19 -2.95 3.72
N VAL A 137 -1.09 -3.37 2.83
CA VAL A 137 -0.90 -3.26 1.38
C VAL A 137 -2.08 -2.53 0.74
N PHE A 138 -1.79 -1.66 -0.23
CA PHE A 138 -2.80 -0.84 -0.89
C PHE A 138 -3.07 -1.34 -2.31
N SER A 139 -4.21 -1.98 -2.49
CA SER A 139 -4.85 -2.22 -3.78
C SER A 139 -5.64 -0.96 -4.20
N SER A 140 -6.73 -1.12 -4.91
CA SER A 140 -7.64 -0.04 -5.33
C SER A 140 -8.98 -0.60 -5.76
N ILE A 141 -10.04 0.22 -5.72
CA ILE A 141 -11.31 -0.09 -6.42
C ILE A 141 -11.08 -0.34 -7.91
N ALA A 142 -10.03 0.23 -8.52
CA ALA A 142 -9.67 0.01 -9.91
C ALA A 142 -9.29 -1.44 -10.20
N GLY A 143 -8.77 -2.17 -9.20
CA GLY A 143 -8.45 -3.60 -9.29
C GLY A 143 -9.68 -4.50 -9.17
N ALA A 144 -10.76 -4.05 -8.52
CA ALA A 144 -11.98 -4.86 -8.36
C ALA A 144 -12.65 -5.15 -9.70
N ARG A 145 -12.67 -4.18 -10.60
CA ARG A 145 -13.04 -4.36 -12.01
C ARG A 145 -12.35 -3.36 -12.90
N VAL A 146 -11.48 -3.85 -13.76
CA VAL A 146 -10.66 -3.03 -14.64
C VAL A 146 -11.49 -2.29 -15.68
N ARG A 147 -11.21 -0.99 -15.87
CA ARG A 147 -11.85 -0.10 -16.84
C ARG A 147 -10.89 0.29 -17.96
N ARG A 148 -11.42 0.60 -19.15
CA ARG A 148 -10.61 1.09 -20.28
C ARG A 148 -9.85 2.39 -19.97
N ALA A 149 -10.39 3.21 -19.05
CA ALA A 149 -9.80 4.48 -18.67
C ALA A 149 -8.44 4.37 -17.95
N ASN A 150 -8.18 3.22 -17.33
CA ASN A 150 -6.96 2.96 -16.54
C ASN A 150 -6.65 1.46 -16.49
N TYR A 151 -6.71 0.77 -17.64
CA TYR A 151 -6.59 -0.70 -17.63
C TYR A 151 -5.19 -1.17 -17.26
N VAL A 152 -4.14 -0.41 -17.50
CA VAL A 152 -2.77 -0.79 -17.12
C VAL A 152 -2.64 -0.76 -15.59
N TYR A 153 -2.94 0.37 -14.97
CA TYR A 153 -2.98 0.50 -13.51
C TYR A 153 -3.98 -0.48 -12.86
N GLY A 154 -5.19 -0.54 -13.41
CA GLY A 154 -6.24 -1.40 -12.89
C GLY A 154 -5.88 -2.87 -12.93
N SER A 155 -5.18 -3.34 -13.98
CA SER A 155 -4.70 -4.71 -14.08
C SER A 155 -3.61 -5.02 -13.07
N ALA A 156 -2.65 -4.11 -12.87
CA ALA A 156 -1.63 -4.25 -11.84
C ALA A 156 -2.25 -4.35 -10.44
N LYS A 157 -3.22 -3.48 -10.13
CA LYS A 157 -3.94 -3.52 -8.84
C LYS A 157 -4.86 -4.74 -8.70
N ALA A 158 -5.43 -5.27 -9.79
CA ALA A 158 -6.18 -6.53 -9.75
C ALA A 158 -5.26 -7.72 -9.45
N GLY A 159 -4.09 -7.77 -10.08
CA GLY A 159 -3.06 -8.77 -9.78
C GLY A 159 -2.60 -8.71 -8.32
N LEU A 160 -2.30 -7.49 -7.83
CA LEU A 160 -1.90 -7.26 -6.44
C LEU A 160 -3.01 -7.67 -5.46
N ASP A 161 -4.26 -7.35 -5.77
CA ASP A 161 -5.43 -7.71 -4.95
C ASP A 161 -5.56 -9.23 -4.77
N GLY A 162 -5.48 -9.96 -5.88
CA GLY A 162 -5.49 -11.43 -5.88
C GLY A 162 -4.30 -12.02 -5.12
N PHE A 163 -3.09 -11.51 -5.38
CA PHE A 163 -1.88 -11.97 -4.70
C PHE A 163 -1.96 -11.73 -3.19
N ALA A 164 -2.33 -10.51 -2.76
CA ALA A 164 -2.42 -10.16 -1.34
C ALA A 164 -3.51 -10.94 -0.61
N SER A 165 -4.65 -11.22 -1.27
CA SER A 165 -5.70 -12.06 -0.72
C SER A 165 -5.21 -13.49 -0.48
N GLY A 166 -4.58 -14.11 -1.49
CA GLY A 166 -4.00 -15.46 -1.35
C GLY A 166 -2.88 -15.52 -0.30
N LEU A 167 -2.04 -14.48 -0.22
CA LEU A 167 -1.00 -14.40 0.78
C LEU A 167 -1.59 -14.25 2.19
N ALA A 168 -2.66 -13.49 2.37
CA ALA A 168 -3.35 -13.37 3.66
C ALA A 168 -3.86 -14.72 4.14
N ASP A 169 -4.44 -15.54 3.24
CA ASP A 169 -4.88 -16.90 3.55
C ASP A 169 -3.70 -17.80 3.92
N ALA A 170 -2.59 -17.71 3.18
CA ALA A 170 -1.37 -18.49 3.44
C ALA A 170 -0.67 -18.08 4.76
N LEU A 171 -0.92 -16.88 5.26
CA LEU A 171 -0.41 -16.39 6.54
C LEU A 171 -1.35 -16.72 7.72
N HIS A 172 -2.52 -17.28 7.47
CA HIS A 172 -3.47 -17.61 8.54
C HIS A 172 -2.82 -18.56 9.58
N GLY A 173 -2.96 -18.23 10.85
CA GLY A 173 -2.36 -19.00 11.96
C GLY A 173 -0.85 -18.85 12.13
N SER A 174 -0.14 -18.15 11.24
CA SER A 174 1.31 -17.94 11.34
C SER A 174 1.73 -16.94 12.42
N GLY A 175 0.81 -16.12 12.92
CA GLY A 175 1.10 -14.97 13.79
C GLY A 175 1.34 -13.66 13.02
N VAL A 176 1.56 -13.71 11.71
CA VAL A 176 1.67 -12.54 10.83
C VAL A 176 0.29 -12.18 10.27
N ARG A 177 -0.06 -10.92 10.24
CA ARG A 177 -1.35 -10.45 9.71
C ARG A 177 -1.16 -9.54 8.52
N LEU A 178 -1.94 -9.74 7.47
CA LEU A 178 -1.99 -8.86 6.31
C LEU A 178 -3.32 -8.11 6.31
N LEU A 179 -3.26 -6.78 6.13
CA LEU A 179 -4.41 -5.92 5.90
C LEU A 179 -4.40 -5.43 4.45
N LEU A 180 -5.36 -5.88 3.67
CA LEU A 180 -5.57 -5.43 2.29
C LEU A 180 -6.51 -4.21 2.29
N VAL A 181 -5.97 -3.07 1.88
CA VAL A 181 -6.69 -1.79 1.81
C VAL A 181 -7.12 -1.53 0.38
N ARG A 182 -8.41 -1.28 0.17
CA ARG A 182 -8.98 -0.96 -1.15
C ARG A 182 -9.58 0.45 -1.15
N PRO A 183 -8.76 1.48 -1.35
CA PRO A 183 -9.27 2.85 -1.47
C PRO A 183 -9.93 3.09 -2.83
N GLY A 184 -10.81 4.08 -2.84
CA GLY A 184 -11.27 4.72 -4.06
C GLY A 184 -10.29 5.76 -4.59
N PHE A 185 -10.83 6.83 -5.17
CA PHE A 185 -10.04 8.00 -5.51
C PHE A 185 -9.56 8.69 -4.23
N VAL A 186 -8.24 8.87 -4.09
CA VAL A 186 -7.67 9.60 -2.95
C VAL A 186 -7.13 10.93 -3.46
N VAL A 187 -7.63 12.01 -2.87
CA VAL A 187 -7.18 13.37 -3.22
C VAL A 187 -5.80 13.60 -2.61
N GLY A 188 -4.78 13.66 -3.46
CA GLY A 188 -3.38 13.83 -3.04
C GLY A 188 -2.45 14.02 -4.25
N ARG A 189 -1.16 13.98 -4.03
CA ARG A 189 -0.15 14.22 -5.08
C ARG A 189 -0.29 13.31 -6.29
N MET A 190 -0.61 12.04 -6.09
CA MET A 190 -0.77 11.06 -7.19
C MET A 190 -1.93 11.41 -8.13
N THR A 191 -2.92 12.16 -7.65
CA THR A 191 -4.12 12.56 -8.38
C THR A 191 -4.17 14.06 -8.67
N THR A 192 -3.03 14.75 -8.53
CA THR A 192 -2.93 16.20 -8.84
C THR A 192 -3.33 16.47 -10.28
N GLY A 193 -4.19 17.47 -10.47
CA GLY A 193 -4.71 17.83 -11.80
C GLY A 193 -5.93 17.00 -12.25
N MET A 194 -6.32 15.98 -11.51
CA MET A 194 -7.53 15.20 -11.80
C MET A 194 -8.72 15.72 -11.00
N SER A 195 -9.91 15.70 -11.61
CA SER A 195 -11.15 16.01 -10.88
C SER A 195 -11.46 14.90 -9.89
N PRO A 196 -11.79 15.23 -8.62
CA PRO A 196 -12.16 14.20 -7.63
C PRO A 196 -13.35 13.38 -8.10
N ALA A 197 -13.23 12.08 -8.00
CA ALA A 197 -14.33 11.16 -8.29
C ALA A 197 -15.38 11.19 -7.16
N PRO A 198 -16.63 10.78 -7.43
CA PRO A 198 -17.59 10.52 -6.36
C PRO A 198 -17.01 9.55 -5.33
N LEU A 199 -17.29 9.78 -4.05
CA LEU A 199 -16.74 8.98 -2.95
C LEU A 199 -15.21 9.08 -2.82
N ALA A 200 -14.61 10.19 -3.25
CA ALA A 200 -13.20 10.47 -3.00
C ALA A 200 -12.91 10.55 -1.50
N SER A 201 -11.72 10.14 -1.10
CA SER A 201 -11.24 10.19 0.28
C SER A 201 -9.95 11.04 0.34
N THR A 202 -9.60 11.51 1.53
CA THR A 202 -8.28 12.10 1.80
C THR A 202 -7.30 11.04 2.31
N PRO A 203 -5.97 11.28 2.26
CA PRO A 203 -4.99 10.39 2.88
C PRO A 203 -5.28 10.12 4.37
N ALA A 204 -5.70 11.14 5.10
CA ALA A 204 -6.07 11.04 6.52
C ALA A 204 -7.25 10.09 6.74
N GLN A 205 -8.32 10.18 5.93
CA GLN A 205 -9.46 9.27 6.02
C GLN A 205 -9.08 7.82 5.71
N VAL A 206 -8.18 7.61 4.75
CA VAL A 206 -7.63 6.26 4.47
C VAL A 206 -6.85 5.75 5.68
N ALA A 207 -5.99 6.57 6.27
CA ALA A 207 -5.20 6.20 7.43
C ALA A 207 -6.05 5.90 8.67
N ASP A 208 -7.12 6.68 8.91
CA ASP A 208 -8.05 6.42 10.01
C ASP A 208 -8.74 5.06 9.84
N ALA A 209 -9.18 4.73 8.62
CA ALA A 209 -9.77 3.44 8.31
C ALA A 209 -8.78 2.28 8.49
N VAL A 210 -7.50 2.46 8.07
CA VAL A 210 -6.42 1.50 8.27
C VAL A 210 -6.16 1.26 9.75
N ALA A 211 -6.01 2.33 10.54
CA ALA A 211 -5.75 2.22 11.98
C ALA A 211 -6.90 1.49 12.70
N ALA A 212 -8.15 1.84 12.39
CA ALA A 212 -9.32 1.16 12.93
C ALA A 212 -9.39 -0.32 12.52
N ALA A 213 -9.06 -0.65 11.26
CA ALA A 213 -9.05 -2.03 10.78
C ALA A 213 -7.94 -2.86 11.47
N LEU A 214 -6.74 -2.29 11.65
CA LEU A 214 -5.64 -2.93 12.38
C LEU A 214 -6.00 -3.19 13.85
N ALA A 215 -6.60 -2.21 14.51
CA ALA A 215 -7.05 -2.34 15.90
C ALA A 215 -8.13 -3.41 16.06
N ALA A 216 -9.04 -3.54 15.08
CA ALA A 216 -10.10 -4.54 15.06
C ALA A 216 -9.62 -5.92 14.53
N GLY A 217 -8.35 -6.08 14.16
CA GLY A 217 -7.82 -7.33 13.61
C GLY A 217 -8.40 -7.75 12.26
N ARG A 218 -8.89 -6.80 11.46
CA ARG A 218 -9.48 -7.08 10.13
C ARG A 218 -8.39 -7.43 9.11
N GLY A 219 -8.73 -8.30 8.15
CA GLY A 219 -7.85 -8.65 7.02
C GLY A 219 -8.08 -7.76 5.79
N GLU A 220 -9.20 -7.05 5.71
CA GLU A 220 -9.50 -6.14 4.59
C GLU A 220 -10.25 -4.88 5.03
N VAL A 221 -10.08 -3.81 4.27
CA VAL A 221 -10.85 -2.57 4.43
C VAL A 221 -11.05 -1.84 3.10
N TRP A 222 -12.28 -1.37 2.88
CA TRP A 222 -12.66 -0.51 1.74
C TRP A 222 -12.79 0.93 2.23
N VAL A 223 -12.27 1.90 1.46
CA VAL A 223 -12.30 3.31 1.89
C VAL A 223 -12.80 4.21 0.75
N PRO A 224 -13.97 4.82 0.92
CA PRO A 224 -14.95 4.59 2.00
C PRO A 224 -15.60 3.20 1.92
N GLY A 225 -16.18 2.74 3.02
CA GLY A 225 -16.77 1.39 3.13
C GLY A 225 -17.85 1.08 2.10
N THR A 226 -18.56 2.11 1.60
CA THR A 226 -19.58 2.00 0.53
C THR A 226 -19.01 1.46 -0.78
N LEU A 227 -17.70 1.56 -1.00
CA LEU A 227 -17.05 1.01 -2.19
C LEU A 227 -17.15 -0.51 -2.29
N ARG A 228 -17.35 -1.21 -1.17
CA ARG A 228 -17.58 -2.66 -1.18
C ARG A 228 -18.83 -3.03 -1.97
N ALA A 229 -19.93 -2.33 -1.71
CA ALA A 229 -21.19 -2.53 -2.44
C ALA A 229 -21.05 -2.12 -3.91
N LEU A 230 -20.36 -1.01 -4.17
CA LEU A 230 -20.07 -0.57 -5.55
C LEU A 230 -19.25 -1.63 -6.31
N ALA A 231 -18.20 -2.18 -5.71
CA ALA A 231 -17.37 -3.22 -6.31
C ALA A 231 -18.20 -4.48 -6.65
N ALA A 232 -19.10 -4.91 -5.76
CA ALA A 232 -20.00 -6.01 -6.00
C ALA A 232 -20.95 -5.73 -7.19
N ALA A 233 -21.53 -4.54 -7.26
CA ALA A 233 -22.36 -4.11 -8.39
C ALA A 233 -21.54 -4.05 -9.71
N MET A 234 -20.32 -3.54 -9.65
CA MET A 234 -19.41 -3.53 -10.79
C MET A 234 -19.12 -4.95 -11.29
N ALA A 235 -18.87 -5.91 -10.39
CA ALA A 235 -18.54 -7.30 -10.75
C ALA A 235 -19.63 -7.97 -11.60
N VAL A 236 -20.90 -7.72 -11.31
CA VAL A 236 -22.04 -8.33 -12.02
C VAL A 236 -22.54 -7.52 -13.22
N THR A 237 -22.01 -6.31 -13.46
CA THR A 237 -22.43 -5.45 -14.58
C THR A 237 -22.08 -6.10 -15.92
N PRO A 238 -23.02 -6.29 -16.87
CA PRO A 238 -22.74 -6.88 -18.18
C PRO A 238 -21.70 -6.08 -18.99
N ARG A 239 -20.87 -6.77 -19.77
CA ARG A 239 -19.82 -6.15 -20.60
C ARG A 239 -20.30 -5.01 -21.50
N PRO A 240 -21.46 -5.11 -22.22
CA PRO A 240 -21.93 -4.00 -23.06
C PRO A 240 -22.20 -2.71 -22.29
N VAL A 241 -22.71 -2.82 -21.05
CA VAL A 241 -22.94 -1.69 -20.16
C VAL A 241 -21.60 -1.16 -19.63
N TRP A 242 -20.71 -2.06 -19.18
CA TRP A 242 -19.40 -1.71 -18.68
C TRP A 242 -18.52 -0.96 -19.70
N ARG A 243 -18.61 -1.33 -20.98
CA ARG A 243 -17.89 -0.63 -22.07
C ARG A 243 -18.31 0.83 -22.24
N ARG A 244 -19.49 1.23 -21.75
CA ARG A 244 -19.98 2.61 -21.77
C ARG A 244 -19.55 3.42 -20.55
N ALA A 245 -18.88 2.79 -19.57
CA ALA A 245 -18.33 3.49 -18.42
C ALA A 245 -17.39 4.62 -18.89
N PRO A 246 -17.40 5.80 -18.25
CA PRO A 246 -16.61 6.95 -18.65
C PRO A 246 -15.12 6.62 -18.73
N ARG A 247 -14.44 7.28 -19.69
CA ARG A 247 -12.99 7.29 -19.77
C ARG A 247 -12.39 8.15 -18.66
#